data_e7229921fd1e8b8a6fd7f59a56ac28c4
#
_entry.id   e7229921fd1e8b8a6fd7f59a56ac28c4
#
_cell.length_a   1.000
_cell.length_b   1.000
_cell.length_c   1.000
_cell.angle_alpha   90.00
_cell.angle_beta   90.00
_cell.angle_gamma   90.00
#
_symmetry.space_group_name_H-M   'P 1'
#
loop_
_entity.id
_entity.type
_entity.pdbx_description
1 polymer ?
#
loop_
_entity_poly.entity_id
_entity_poly.type
_entity_poly.pdbx_seq_one_letter_code
_entity_poly.pdbx_strand_id
1 'polypeptide(L)'
;MVESRDKLPGPDAWLIARRSISDPTEIAYYLSNAPADIPLAKLAQVASTRYTIEQCIEEAKGETGLDDYEVRYWHSWYRHITLSMMAHAWLASVRCKATEKKGGLSPSWLN
;
A
#
# COMPACT_ATOMS: atom_id res chain seq x y z
N MET A 1 12.17 11.36 -10.27
CA MET A 1 12.98 10.11 -10.20
C MET A 1 14.43 10.53 -10.18
N VAL A 2 15.09 10.48 -9.04
CA VAL A 2 16.54 10.75 -8.92
C VAL A 2 17.23 9.40 -8.91
N GLU A 3 17.77 9.04 -10.06
CA GLU A 3 18.60 7.86 -10.20
C GLU A 3 19.97 8.16 -9.62
N SER A 4 20.19 7.75 -8.39
CA SER A 4 21.54 7.74 -7.82
C SER A 4 22.19 6.40 -8.15
N ARG A 5 22.91 6.35 -9.27
CA ARG A 5 23.58 5.13 -9.76
C ARG A 5 24.84 4.74 -8.99
N ASP A 6 25.34 5.58 -8.08
CA ASP A 6 26.70 5.42 -7.55
C ASP A 6 26.81 5.35 -6.02
N LYS A 7 25.72 5.15 -5.29
CA LYS A 7 25.83 4.91 -3.85
C LYS A 7 25.19 3.58 -3.50
N LEU A 8 26.06 2.59 -3.29
CA LEU A 8 25.69 1.43 -2.48
C LEU A 8 25.08 1.91 -1.17
N PRO A 9 24.03 1.22 -0.64
CA PRO A 9 23.50 1.56 0.67
C PRO A 9 24.67 1.63 1.66
N GLY A 10 24.75 2.75 2.40
CA GLY A 10 25.76 2.90 3.43
C GLY A 10 25.61 1.87 4.54
N PRO A 11 26.56 1.79 5.48
CA PRO A 11 26.53 0.80 6.57
C PRO A 11 25.31 0.93 7.48
N ASP A 12 24.52 2.01 7.36
CA ASP A 12 23.34 2.29 8.16
C ASP A 12 22.01 2.04 7.41
N ALA A 13 22.02 1.24 6.33
CA ALA A 13 20.83 0.90 5.58
C ALA A 13 20.39 -0.54 5.90
N TRP A 14 19.08 -0.71 6.15
CA TRP A 14 18.45 -2.00 6.31
C TRP A 14 17.98 -2.54 4.95
N LEU A 15 18.35 -3.79 4.66
CA LEU A 15 17.72 -4.58 3.62
C LEU A 15 16.72 -5.53 4.28
N ILE A 16 15.44 -5.34 4.00
CA ILE A 16 14.35 -6.16 4.52
C ILE A 16 13.88 -7.08 3.39
N ALA A 17 13.87 -8.39 3.62
CA ALA A 17 13.29 -9.37 2.72
C ALA A 17 12.02 -9.95 3.36
N ARG A 18 10.88 -9.82 2.68
CA ARG A 18 9.60 -10.44 3.07
C ARG A 18 9.30 -11.60 2.13
N ARG A 19 9.12 -12.79 2.68
CA ARG A 19 8.70 -13.97 1.92
C ARG A 19 7.26 -14.32 2.25
N SER A 20 6.47 -14.63 1.22
CA SER A 20 5.11 -15.13 1.40
C SER A 20 5.14 -16.51 2.08
N ILE A 21 4.17 -16.77 2.96
CA ILE A 21 4.00 -18.06 3.61
C ILE A 21 3.28 -19.04 2.67
N SER A 22 2.34 -18.56 1.87
CA SER A 22 1.56 -19.36 0.93
C SER A 22 2.34 -19.70 -0.34
N ASP A 23 3.21 -18.82 -0.81
CA ASP A 23 4.08 -19.02 -1.95
C ASP A 23 5.53 -18.63 -1.62
N PRO A 24 6.41 -19.58 -1.27
CA PRO A 24 7.79 -19.29 -0.90
C PRO A 24 8.65 -18.68 -2.02
N THR A 25 8.18 -18.69 -3.27
CA THR A 25 8.88 -18.07 -4.41
C THR A 25 8.63 -16.57 -4.49
N GLU A 26 7.57 -16.08 -3.85
CA GLU A 26 7.23 -14.67 -3.78
C GLU A 26 8.04 -13.99 -2.68
N ILE A 27 9.07 -13.24 -3.08
CA ILE A 27 9.94 -12.49 -2.17
C ILE A 27 9.91 -11.01 -2.57
N ALA A 28 9.58 -10.15 -1.60
CA ALA A 28 9.64 -8.69 -1.75
C ALA A 28 10.80 -8.13 -0.94
N TYR A 29 11.56 -7.20 -1.54
CA TYR A 29 12.70 -6.54 -0.91
C TYR A 29 12.43 -5.06 -0.68
N TYR A 30 12.81 -4.56 0.48
CA TYR A 30 12.66 -3.15 0.86
C TYR A 30 13.98 -2.63 1.40
N LEU A 31 14.29 -1.37 1.08
CA LEU A 31 15.41 -0.64 1.68
C LEU A 31 14.85 0.38 2.68
N SER A 32 15.49 0.48 3.84
CA SER A 32 15.12 1.43 4.88
C SER A 32 16.36 2.12 5.44
N ASN A 33 16.24 3.40 5.72
CA ASN A 33 17.22 4.22 6.42
C ASN A 33 16.92 4.36 7.93
N ALA A 34 16.17 3.41 8.47
CA ALA A 34 15.83 3.40 9.90
C ALA A 34 17.09 3.28 10.77
N PRO A 35 17.07 3.81 12.01
CA PRO A 35 18.16 3.66 12.96
C PRO A 35 18.54 2.19 13.21
N ALA A 36 19.82 1.94 13.58
CA ALA A 36 20.33 0.59 13.78
C ALA A 36 19.64 -0.17 14.93
N ASP A 37 19.10 0.53 15.89
CA ASP A 37 18.41 0.00 17.08
C ASP A 37 16.90 -0.21 16.90
N ILE A 38 16.37 0.00 15.68
CA ILE A 38 14.93 -0.16 15.43
C ILE A 38 14.49 -1.61 15.64
N PRO A 39 13.39 -1.87 16.37
CA PRO A 39 12.85 -3.21 16.50
C PRO A 39 12.38 -3.78 15.15
N LEU A 40 12.68 -5.07 14.90
CA LEU A 40 12.26 -5.76 13.67
C LEU A 40 10.73 -5.69 13.45
N ALA A 41 9.95 -5.78 14.53
CA ALA A 41 8.49 -5.65 14.47
C ALA A 41 8.04 -4.30 13.89
N LYS A 42 8.78 -3.21 14.19
CA LYS A 42 8.47 -1.88 13.64
C LYS A 42 8.80 -1.79 12.16
N LEU A 43 9.92 -2.37 11.72
CA LEU A 43 10.27 -2.47 10.31
C LEU A 43 9.22 -3.28 9.53
N ALA A 44 8.80 -4.42 10.07
CA ALA A 44 7.76 -5.26 9.47
C ALA A 44 6.41 -4.50 9.38
N GLN A 45 6.04 -3.76 10.42
CA GLN A 45 4.82 -2.95 10.42
C GLN A 45 4.84 -1.89 9.30
N VAL A 46 5.94 -1.16 9.15
CA VAL A 46 6.06 -0.12 8.11
C VAL A 46 6.02 -0.73 6.71
N ALA A 47 6.73 -1.85 6.49
CA ALA A 47 6.71 -2.57 5.22
C ALA A 47 5.30 -3.08 4.87
N SER A 48 4.54 -3.59 5.84
CA SER A 48 3.15 -4.04 5.66
C SER A 48 2.21 -2.87 5.33
N THR A 49 2.38 -1.71 5.97
CA THR A 49 1.58 -0.52 5.69
C THR A 49 1.77 -0.05 4.24
N ARG A 50 3.00 -0.06 3.74
CA ARG A 50 3.28 0.28 2.35
C ARG A 50 2.54 -0.64 1.38
N TYR A 51 2.60 -1.95 1.60
CA TYR A 51 1.89 -2.93 0.78
C TYR A 51 0.36 -2.67 0.77
N THR A 52 -0.22 -2.36 1.93
CA THR A 52 -1.64 -2.04 2.05
C THR A 52 -2.03 -0.78 1.24
N ILE A 53 -1.16 0.23 1.20
CA ILE A 53 -1.39 1.44 0.39
C ILE A 53 -1.35 1.13 -1.10
N GLU A 54 -0.37 0.34 -1.55
CA GLU A 54 -0.26 -0.08 -2.95
C GLU A 54 -1.49 -0.88 -3.38
N GLN A 55 -1.94 -1.82 -2.55
CA GLN A 55 -3.18 -2.58 -2.78
C GLN A 55 -4.42 -1.68 -2.84
N CYS A 56 -4.53 -0.72 -1.93
CA CYS A 56 -5.64 0.25 -1.93
C CYS A 56 -5.70 1.08 -3.23
N ILE A 57 -4.55 1.49 -3.76
CA ILE A 57 -4.47 2.22 -5.02
C ILE A 57 -4.87 1.32 -6.21
N GLU A 58 -4.41 0.07 -6.24
CA GLU A 58 -4.80 -0.89 -7.28
C GLU A 58 -6.30 -1.18 -7.27
N GLU A 59 -6.89 -1.37 -6.09
CA GLU A 59 -8.35 -1.52 -5.93
C GLU A 59 -9.10 -0.27 -6.42
N ALA A 60 -8.62 0.93 -6.08
CA ALA A 60 -9.22 2.18 -6.52
C ALA A 60 -9.17 2.36 -8.04
N LYS A 61 -8.09 1.93 -8.70
CA LYS A 61 -7.99 1.91 -10.16
C LYS A 61 -9.03 0.97 -10.77
N GLY A 62 -9.10 -0.27 -10.30
CA GLY A 62 -10.01 -1.27 -10.85
C GLY A 62 -11.49 -1.02 -10.56
N GLU A 63 -11.83 -0.41 -9.42
CA GLU A 63 -13.23 -0.28 -8.98
C GLU A 63 -13.84 1.10 -9.23
N THR A 64 -13.03 2.15 -9.17
CA THR A 64 -13.50 3.54 -9.25
C THR A 64 -12.82 4.35 -10.36
N GLY A 65 -12.04 3.70 -11.21
CA GLY A 65 -11.41 4.34 -12.35
C GLY A 65 -10.43 5.45 -11.95
N LEU A 66 -9.64 5.25 -10.92
CA LEU A 66 -8.71 6.27 -10.43
C LEU A 66 -7.73 6.75 -11.51
N ASP A 67 -7.35 5.88 -12.44
CA ASP A 67 -6.44 6.14 -13.55
C ASP A 67 -7.14 6.37 -14.91
N ASP A 68 -8.46 6.28 -14.97
CA ASP A 68 -9.26 6.45 -16.20
C ASP A 68 -9.49 7.94 -16.58
N TYR A 69 -8.64 8.84 -16.16
CA TYR A 69 -8.82 10.26 -16.47
C TYR A 69 -8.18 10.66 -17.81
N GLU A 70 -8.92 11.39 -18.63
CA GLU A 70 -8.46 11.97 -19.90
C GLU A 70 -8.55 13.51 -19.88
N VAL A 71 -8.30 14.14 -18.76
CA VAL A 71 -8.48 15.58 -18.58
C VAL A 71 -7.16 16.35 -18.73
N ARG A 72 -7.24 17.55 -19.31
CA ARG A 72 -6.06 18.42 -19.57
C ARG A 72 -5.82 19.46 -18.50
N TYR A 73 -6.82 19.80 -17.71
CA TYR A 73 -6.75 20.89 -16.74
C TYR A 73 -6.53 20.34 -15.33
N TRP A 74 -5.65 21.00 -14.58
CA TRP A 74 -5.32 20.61 -13.20
C TRP A 74 -6.55 20.47 -12.29
N HIS A 75 -7.46 21.45 -12.31
CA HIS A 75 -8.67 21.41 -11.49
C HIS A 75 -9.61 20.23 -11.86
N SER A 76 -9.66 19.84 -13.12
CA SER A 76 -10.46 18.71 -13.56
C SER A 76 -9.83 17.39 -13.12
N TRP A 77 -8.50 17.27 -13.20
CA TRP A 77 -7.75 16.13 -12.67
C TRP A 77 -7.96 16.00 -11.16
N TYR A 78 -7.81 17.10 -10.44
CA TYR A 78 -7.99 17.10 -8.97
C TYR A 78 -9.39 16.65 -8.56
N ARG A 79 -10.41 17.12 -9.28
CA ARG A 79 -11.80 16.71 -9.08
C ARG A 79 -11.99 15.23 -9.34
N HIS A 80 -11.47 14.69 -10.44
CA HIS A 80 -11.56 13.27 -10.78
C HIS A 80 -10.93 12.39 -9.70
N ILE A 81 -9.69 12.67 -9.31
CA ILE A 81 -8.97 11.91 -8.28
C ILE A 81 -9.71 11.95 -6.95
N THR A 82 -10.19 13.12 -6.53
CA THR A 82 -10.95 13.28 -5.29
C THR A 82 -12.22 12.45 -5.29
N LEU A 83 -12.99 12.47 -6.38
CA LEU A 83 -14.24 11.71 -6.49
C LEU A 83 -13.97 10.20 -6.52
N SER A 84 -12.97 9.75 -7.26
CA SER A 84 -12.60 8.32 -7.33
C SER A 84 -12.15 7.79 -5.96
N MET A 85 -11.30 8.54 -5.25
CA MET A 85 -10.88 8.16 -3.90
C MET A 85 -12.03 8.17 -2.90
N MET A 86 -12.96 9.12 -3.02
CA MET A 86 -14.14 9.19 -2.16
C MET A 86 -15.08 8.01 -2.41
N ALA A 87 -15.30 7.63 -3.68
CA ALA A 87 -16.09 6.46 -4.05
C ALA A 87 -15.45 5.17 -3.52
N HIS A 88 -14.12 5.01 -3.64
CA HIS A 88 -13.39 3.89 -3.11
C HIS A 88 -13.52 3.78 -1.58
N ALA A 89 -13.34 4.87 -0.85
CA ALA A 89 -13.50 4.91 0.61
C ALA A 89 -14.93 4.54 1.03
N TRP A 90 -15.93 4.99 0.29
CA TRP A 90 -17.32 4.62 0.54
C TRP A 90 -17.57 3.13 0.32
N LEU A 91 -17.07 2.54 -0.79
CA LEU A 91 -17.18 1.11 -1.07
C LEU A 91 -16.49 0.27 0.02
N ALA A 92 -15.29 0.65 0.44
CA ALA A 92 -14.59 0.00 1.54
C ALA A 92 -15.40 0.03 2.85
N SER A 93 -16.02 1.17 3.18
CA SER A 93 -16.89 1.32 4.35
C SER A 93 -18.13 0.41 4.28
N VAL A 94 -18.76 0.31 3.11
CA VAL A 94 -19.93 -0.55 2.91
C VAL A 94 -19.55 -2.03 3.04
N ARG A 95 -18.41 -2.44 2.49
CA ARG A 95 -17.87 -3.80 2.62
C ARG A 95 -17.60 -4.17 4.08
N CYS A 96 -16.97 -3.28 4.83
CA CYS A 96 -16.72 -3.47 6.26
C CYS A 96 -18.00 -3.77 7.02
N LYS A 97 -19.01 -2.92 6.85
CA LYS A 97 -20.34 -3.09 7.48
C LYS A 97 -21.05 -4.36 7.04
N ALA A 98 -20.94 -4.76 5.79
CA ALA A 98 -21.54 -6.00 5.27
C ALA A 98 -20.88 -7.25 5.86
N THR A 99 -19.56 -7.20 6.10
CA THR A 99 -18.79 -8.28 6.72
C THR A 99 -19.15 -8.43 8.19
N GLU A 100 -19.29 -7.34 8.93
CA GLU A 100 -19.76 -7.35 10.32
C GLU A 100 -21.16 -7.97 10.47
N LYS A 101 -22.09 -7.66 9.54
CA LYS A 101 -23.44 -8.24 9.54
C LYS A 101 -23.46 -9.74 9.26
N LYS A 102 -22.50 -10.29 8.52
CA LYS A 102 -22.44 -11.72 8.19
C LYS A 102 -21.79 -12.60 9.27
N GLY A 103 -21.46 -12.04 10.44
CA GLY A 103 -20.95 -12.78 11.60
C GLY A 103 -19.50 -13.21 11.46
N GLY A 104 -18.59 -12.28 11.58
CA GLY A 104 -17.30 -12.53 12.19
C GLY A 104 -16.26 -13.28 11.39
N LEU A 105 -15.99 -12.85 10.18
CA LEU A 105 -14.64 -13.04 9.64
C LEU A 105 -13.91 -11.71 9.81
N SER A 106 -13.09 -11.61 10.86
CA SER A 106 -12.12 -10.52 10.95
C SER A 106 -11.26 -10.55 9.68
N PRO A 107 -11.03 -9.41 9.03
CA PRO A 107 -10.13 -9.36 7.88
C PRO A 107 -8.76 -9.90 8.30
N SER A 108 -8.15 -10.75 7.48
CA SER A 108 -6.88 -11.43 7.75
C SER A 108 -5.69 -10.48 8.01
N TRP A 109 -5.88 -9.18 7.84
CA TRP A 109 -4.89 -8.13 8.10
C TRP A 109 -4.98 -7.52 9.52
N LEU A 110 -5.96 -7.94 10.34
CA LEU A 110 -6.09 -7.51 11.74
C LEU A 110 -5.40 -8.45 12.76
N ASN A 111 -4.78 -9.52 12.27
CA ASN A 111 -3.98 -10.44 13.11
C ASN A 111 -2.48 -10.24 12.87
#